data_14c0ac480598f41a7730d3d2da11e6fa
#
_entry.id   14c0ac480598f41a7730d3d2da11e6fa
#
_cell.length_a   1.000
_cell.length_b   1.000
_cell.length_c   1.000
_cell.angle_alpha   90.00
_cell.angle_beta   90.00
_cell.angle_gamma   90.00
#
_symmetry.space_group_name_H-M   'P 1'
#
loop_
_entity.id
_entity.type
_entity.pdbx_description
1 polymer ?
#
loop_
_entity_poly.entity_id
_entity_poly.type
_entity_poly.pdbx_seq_one_letter_code
_entity_poly.pdbx_strand_id
1 'polypeptide(L)'
;QRMSRGLGDVYKRQFLKKRMRMNNNLLVIIPCAGIGNRFSSQIEKQHASLGDLSVIETTLDTFMMFKPASKIVVVVKDPESFQKKISIKLDERFSIVSGGNSRSESVLNGIRSENIEKYDYVMTHDGVRPYIDLDSLEKIYASILESDYDCIFYGIKPKDSIKRLERGSCKVEERDNFILVQTPQICESKKLKNALEVLTSKNIYPTDESSAMENSGYSVNFIEGSQKNIKITFQEDLVKEDILIGNGFDLHRFCEGNSIVFGGVKFPFEFGIEAISDGDVILHSLADSILGALSEGDIGTSFPEDDPNSKDLDSREIITHCLDL
;
A
#
# COMPACT_ATOMS: atom_id res chain seq x y z
N GLN A 1 -13.63 23.76 -39.48
CA GLN A 1 -13.45 22.36 -39.05
C GLN A 1 -12.09 21.72 -39.44
N ARG A 2 -11.39 22.21 -40.45
CA ARG A 2 -10.04 21.72 -40.82
C ARG A 2 -8.91 22.26 -39.93
N MET A 3 -9.04 23.45 -39.33
CA MET A 3 -8.00 24.00 -38.42
C MET A 3 -7.98 23.35 -37.04
N SER A 4 -9.13 22.93 -36.49
CA SER A 4 -9.18 22.33 -35.16
C SER A 4 -8.61 20.88 -35.10
N ARG A 5 -8.69 20.14 -36.24
CA ARG A 5 -8.08 18.81 -36.37
C ARG A 5 -6.54 18.86 -36.44
N GLY A 6 -5.97 19.90 -37.04
CA GLY A 6 -4.52 20.06 -37.16
C GLY A 6 -3.81 20.40 -35.86
N LEU A 7 -4.43 21.23 -34.97
CA LEU A 7 -3.86 21.55 -33.68
C LEU A 7 -3.82 20.30 -32.75
N GLY A 8 -4.90 19.51 -32.73
CA GLY A 8 -4.95 18.30 -31.94
C GLY A 8 -3.89 17.25 -32.37
N ASP A 9 -3.61 17.14 -33.66
CA ASP A 9 -2.58 16.23 -34.18
C ASP A 9 -1.15 16.76 -33.97
N VAL A 10 -0.93 18.05 -33.97
CA VAL A 10 0.36 18.69 -33.66
C VAL A 10 0.66 18.51 -32.16
N TYR A 11 -0.33 18.75 -31.29
CA TYR A 11 -0.20 18.49 -29.86
C TYR A 11 0.03 16.99 -29.56
N LYS A 12 -0.73 16.08 -30.18
CA LYS A 12 -0.50 14.63 -30.05
C LYS A 12 0.87 14.22 -30.57
N ARG A 13 1.36 14.78 -31.67
CA ARG A 13 2.70 14.48 -32.22
C ARG A 13 3.82 15.10 -31.38
N GLN A 14 3.64 16.29 -30.83
CA GLN A 14 4.58 16.87 -29.86
C GLN A 14 4.58 16.06 -28.55
N PHE A 15 3.42 15.64 -28.10
CA PHE A 15 3.22 14.77 -26.94
C PHE A 15 3.88 13.39 -27.14
N LEU A 16 3.65 12.74 -28.29
CA LEU A 16 4.31 11.50 -28.67
C LEU A 16 5.82 11.67 -28.87
N LYS A 17 6.29 12.80 -29.43
CA LYS A 17 7.73 13.11 -29.52
C LYS A 17 8.37 13.41 -28.17
N LYS A 18 7.66 14.05 -27.24
CA LYS A 18 8.10 14.23 -25.84
C LYS A 18 8.16 12.87 -25.15
N ARG A 19 7.17 11.99 -25.36
CA ARG A 19 7.12 10.61 -24.85
C ARG A 19 8.17 9.68 -25.48
N MET A 20 8.50 9.85 -26.77
CA MET A 20 9.54 9.05 -27.45
C MET A 20 10.99 9.54 -27.19
N ARG A 21 11.19 10.77 -26.70
CA ARG A 21 12.51 11.27 -26.29
C ARG A 21 12.90 10.93 -24.86
N MET A 22 12.02 10.28 -24.12
CA MET A 22 12.16 10.10 -22.68
C MET A 22 12.42 8.63 -22.36
N ASN A 23 13.68 8.24 -22.33
CA ASN A 23 14.16 7.40 -21.25
C ASN A 23 14.05 8.27 -19.98
N ASN A 24 12.81 8.52 -19.51
CA ASN A 24 12.60 9.31 -18.31
C ASN A 24 13.16 8.53 -17.13
N ASN A 25 14.37 8.85 -16.77
CA ASN A 25 15.01 8.25 -15.62
C ASN A 25 14.38 8.84 -14.36
N LEU A 26 13.55 8.06 -13.70
CA LEU A 26 12.92 8.40 -12.44
C LEU A 26 13.74 7.84 -11.27
N LEU A 27 14.17 8.73 -10.38
CA LEU A 27 14.73 8.37 -9.09
C LEU A 27 13.62 8.33 -8.04
N VAL A 28 13.50 7.23 -7.31
CA VAL A 28 12.58 7.12 -6.17
C VAL A 28 13.36 7.18 -4.87
N ILE A 29 12.92 8.01 -3.93
CA ILE A 29 13.48 8.09 -2.58
C ILE A 29 12.42 7.67 -1.58
N ILE A 30 12.74 6.69 -0.73
CA ILE A 30 11.85 6.18 0.32
C ILE A 30 12.47 6.47 1.69
N PRO A 31 12.13 7.62 2.33
CA PRO A 31 12.66 7.96 3.65
C PRO A 31 12.02 7.09 4.74
N CYS A 32 12.86 6.39 5.50
CA CYS A 32 12.54 5.52 6.62
C CYS A 32 13.41 5.72 7.86
N ALA A 33 14.16 6.83 7.95
CA ALA A 33 15.09 7.09 9.05
C ALA A 33 14.42 7.58 10.34
N GLY A 34 13.11 7.82 10.34
CA GLY A 34 12.37 8.35 11.50
C GLY A 34 12.20 7.30 12.62
N ILE A 35 12.43 7.71 13.88
CA ILE A 35 12.38 6.84 15.07
C ILE A 35 10.95 6.45 15.47
N GLY A 36 9.92 7.17 15.01
CA GLY A 36 8.51 6.81 15.26
C GLY A 36 8.04 6.89 16.70
N ASN A 37 8.51 7.87 17.50
CA ASN A 37 8.22 8.02 18.95
C ASN A 37 6.74 7.93 19.37
N ARG A 38 5.81 8.05 18.44
CA ARG A 38 4.35 7.98 18.69
C ARG A 38 3.77 6.57 18.50
N PHE A 39 4.52 5.63 17.94
CA PHE A 39 4.02 4.31 17.58
C PHE A 39 4.20 3.30 18.72
N SER A 40 5.43 3.03 19.14
CA SER A 40 5.80 2.09 20.19
C SER A 40 7.23 2.36 20.66
N SER A 41 7.53 2.02 21.91
CA SER A 41 8.90 2.06 22.45
C SER A 41 9.74 0.82 22.11
N GLN A 42 9.09 -0.26 21.64
CA GLN A 42 9.74 -1.57 21.46
C GLN A 42 10.01 -1.91 19.99
N ILE A 43 9.16 -1.47 19.07
CA ILE A 43 9.27 -1.79 17.64
C ILE A 43 9.23 -0.50 16.82
N GLU A 44 10.21 -0.35 15.94
CA GLU A 44 10.18 0.73 14.95
C GLU A 44 9.01 0.48 13.97
N LYS A 45 8.12 1.47 13.81
CA LYS A 45 6.87 1.37 13.05
C LYS A 45 7.01 0.81 11.63
N GLN A 46 8.15 1.07 10.95
CA GLN A 46 8.42 0.54 9.62
C GLN A 46 8.64 -0.97 9.60
N HIS A 47 9.00 -1.57 10.74
CA HIS A 47 9.20 -3.01 10.90
C HIS A 47 8.04 -3.70 11.63
N ALA A 48 6.95 -2.98 11.91
CA ALA A 48 5.74 -3.59 12.45
C ALA A 48 5.11 -4.52 11.40
N SER A 49 4.57 -5.67 11.84
CA SER A 49 3.92 -6.65 10.96
C SER A 49 2.64 -6.07 10.36
N LEU A 50 2.43 -6.33 9.08
CA LEU A 50 1.24 -6.01 8.30
C LEU A 50 0.91 -7.24 7.43
N GLY A 51 0.21 -8.22 8.00
CA GLY A 51 0.07 -9.55 7.41
C GLY A 51 1.41 -10.29 7.38
N ASP A 52 1.76 -10.88 6.26
CA ASP A 52 2.99 -11.66 6.06
C ASP A 52 4.26 -10.80 5.91
N LEU A 53 4.10 -9.51 5.63
CA LEU A 53 5.19 -8.56 5.44
C LEU A 53 5.20 -7.52 6.56
N SER A 54 6.30 -6.80 6.70
CA SER A 54 6.33 -5.58 7.51
C SER A 54 5.80 -4.38 6.71
N VAL A 55 5.45 -3.31 7.41
CA VAL A 55 4.97 -2.05 6.80
C VAL A 55 5.88 -1.57 5.67
N ILE A 56 7.20 -1.59 5.90
CA ILE A 56 8.16 -1.15 4.89
C ILE A 56 8.25 -2.14 3.73
N GLU A 57 8.22 -3.44 3.99
CA GLU A 57 8.30 -4.46 2.95
C GLU A 57 7.09 -4.39 2.02
N THR A 58 5.89 -4.19 2.55
CA THR A 58 4.67 -3.96 1.75
C THR A 58 4.83 -2.74 0.83
N THR A 59 5.41 -1.64 1.36
CA THR A 59 5.70 -0.46 0.53
C THR A 59 6.72 -0.80 -0.56
N LEU A 60 7.83 -1.44 -0.22
CA LEU A 60 8.90 -1.78 -1.16
C LEU A 60 8.43 -2.76 -2.25
N ASP A 61 7.56 -3.70 -1.91
CA ASP A 61 6.99 -4.66 -2.84
C ASP A 61 6.21 -3.96 -3.96
N THR A 62 5.36 -2.98 -3.62
CA THR A 62 4.67 -2.15 -4.63
C THR A 62 5.66 -1.42 -5.55
N PHE A 63 6.75 -0.87 -4.99
CA PHE A 63 7.77 -0.19 -5.80
C PHE A 63 8.63 -1.16 -6.64
N MET A 64 8.79 -2.42 -6.25
CA MET A 64 9.42 -3.44 -7.11
C MET A 64 8.62 -3.67 -8.39
N MET A 65 7.30 -3.62 -8.32
CA MET A 65 6.42 -3.75 -9.48
C MET A 65 6.38 -2.48 -10.35
N PHE A 66 6.74 -1.31 -9.81
CA PHE A 66 6.71 -0.04 -10.50
C PHE A 66 7.87 0.11 -11.49
N LYS A 67 7.62 -0.23 -12.77
CA LYS A 67 8.62 -0.26 -13.85
C LYS A 67 9.24 1.10 -14.21
N PRO A 68 8.53 2.27 -14.13
CA PRO A 68 9.13 3.56 -14.44
C PRO A 68 10.29 3.96 -13.53
N ALA A 69 10.41 3.41 -12.33
CA ALA A 69 11.52 3.67 -11.43
C ALA A 69 12.83 3.09 -11.98
N SER A 70 13.78 3.96 -12.35
CA SER A 70 15.12 3.56 -12.81
C SER A 70 16.05 3.21 -11.65
N LYS A 71 15.86 3.88 -10.51
CA LYS A 71 16.60 3.68 -9.27
C LYS A 71 15.68 3.96 -8.08
N ILE A 72 15.83 3.18 -7.02
CA ILE A 72 15.07 3.33 -5.76
C ILE A 72 16.06 3.36 -4.60
N VAL A 73 16.08 4.45 -3.86
CA VAL A 73 16.95 4.65 -2.70
C VAL A 73 16.11 4.62 -1.43
N VAL A 74 16.34 3.62 -0.61
CA VAL A 74 15.72 3.51 0.72
C VAL A 74 16.64 4.19 1.73
N VAL A 75 16.14 5.22 2.39
CA VAL A 75 16.93 6.03 3.33
C VAL A 75 16.54 5.66 4.74
N VAL A 76 17.47 5.05 5.48
CA VAL A 76 17.24 4.48 6.81
C VAL A 76 18.25 5.04 7.83
N LYS A 77 18.00 4.81 9.11
CA LYS A 77 18.92 5.24 10.15
C LYS A 77 20.23 4.44 10.15
N ASP A 78 20.10 3.12 10.02
CA ASP A 78 21.20 2.15 10.01
C ASP A 78 20.99 1.14 8.87
N PRO A 79 21.73 1.28 7.74
CA PRO A 79 21.63 0.38 6.59
C PRO A 79 21.89 -1.09 6.90
N GLU A 80 22.87 -1.39 7.75
CA GLU A 80 23.23 -2.78 8.06
C GLU A 80 22.15 -3.45 8.91
N SER A 81 21.63 -2.75 9.91
CA SER A 81 20.51 -3.24 10.73
C SER A 81 19.25 -3.42 9.90
N PHE A 82 18.95 -2.47 9.01
CA PHE A 82 17.79 -2.56 8.13
C PHE A 82 17.86 -3.78 7.21
N GLN A 83 19.01 -4.01 6.57
CA GLN A 83 19.21 -5.12 5.64
C GLN A 83 19.04 -6.50 6.33
N LYS A 84 19.34 -6.59 7.63
CA LYS A 84 19.14 -7.83 8.42
C LYS A 84 17.68 -8.05 8.81
N LYS A 85 16.86 -7.00 8.82
CA LYS A 85 15.46 -7.04 9.29
C LYS A 85 14.45 -7.29 8.15
N ILE A 86 14.81 -7.01 6.89
CA ILE A 86 13.94 -7.27 5.74
C ILE A 86 14.06 -8.71 5.28
N SER A 87 12.92 -9.34 4.99
CA SER A 87 12.82 -10.72 4.49
C SER A 87 12.74 -10.79 2.95
N ILE A 88 12.22 -9.74 2.31
CA ILE A 88 12.07 -9.68 0.85
C ILE A 88 13.40 -9.44 0.16
N LYS A 89 13.57 -10.06 -1.02
CA LYS A 89 14.75 -9.84 -1.87
C LYS A 89 14.51 -8.64 -2.78
N LEU A 90 15.19 -7.53 -2.49
CA LEU A 90 15.16 -6.34 -3.33
C LEU A 90 15.90 -6.57 -4.66
N ASP A 91 15.40 -6.00 -5.75
CA ASP A 91 16.05 -6.06 -7.06
C ASP A 91 17.24 -5.06 -7.17
N GLU A 92 17.97 -5.11 -8.29
CA GLU A 92 19.18 -4.31 -8.54
C GLU A 92 18.97 -2.78 -8.58
N ARG A 93 17.72 -2.35 -8.75
CA ARG A 93 17.36 -0.93 -8.73
C ARG A 93 17.44 -0.34 -7.33
N PHE A 94 17.39 -1.16 -6.29
CA PHE A 94 17.41 -0.70 -4.91
C PHE A 94 18.82 -0.44 -4.39
N SER A 95 18.93 0.61 -3.59
CA SER A 95 20.10 0.87 -2.72
C SER A 95 19.61 1.40 -1.37
N ILE A 96 20.39 1.13 -0.33
CA ILE A 96 20.06 1.50 1.04
C ILE A 96 21.15 2.45 1.53
N VAL A 97 20.75 3.62 2.02
CA VAL A 97 21.69 4.67 2.46
C VAL A 97 21.29 5.23 3.82
N SER A 98 22.25 5.83 4.52
CA SER A 98 22.00 6.47 5.80
C SER A 98 21.28 7.81 5.65
N GLY A 99 20.26 8.02 6.50
CA GLY A 99 19.51 9.27 6.59
C GLY A 99 20.24 10.38 7.32
N GLY A 100 19.54 11.51 7.49
CA GLY A 100 19.97 12.66 8.27
C GLY A 100 19.14 12.81 9.56
N ASN A 101 19.30 13.98 10.22
CA ASN A 101 18.61 14.30 11.47
C ASN A 101 17.13 14.69 11.26
N SER A 102 16.76 15.04 10.03
CA SER A 102 15.39 15.37 9.64
C SER A 102 14.95 14.56 8.42
N ARG A 103 13.62 14.60 8.13
CA ARG A 103 13.07 13.95 6.94
C ARG A 103 13.64 14.57 5.65
N SER A 104 13.72 15.91 5.59
CA SER A 104 14.25 16.63 4.44
C SER A 104 15.77 16.36 4.23
N GLU A 105 16.55 16.28 5.32
CA GLU A 105 17.96 15.85 5.21
C GLU A 105 18.10 14.41 4.73
N SER A 106 17.22 13.51 5.18
CA SER A 106 17.22 12.13 4.73
C SER A 106 16.92 12.03 3.23
N VAL A 107 15.94 12.78 2.74
CA VAL A 107 15.65 12.85 1.29
C VAL A 107 16.82 13.43 0.52
N LEU A 108 17.45 14.51 1.02
CA LEU A 108 18.61 15.11 0.40
C LEU A 108 19.82 14.14 0.35
N ASN A 109 20.04 13.36 1.41
CA ASN A 109 21.08 12.32 1.44
C ASN A 109 20.81 11.24 0.39
N GLY A 110 19.54 10.80 0.26
CA GLY A 110 19.12 9.88 -0.80
C GLY A 110 19.38 10.44 -2.20
N ILE A 111 19.06 11.71 -2.44
CA ILE A 111 19.34 12.38 -3.72
C ILE A 111 20.86 12.46 -3.99
N ARG A 112 21.65 12.78 -2.96
CA ARG A 112 23.12 12.93 -3.06
C ARG A 112 23.85 11.60 -3.24
N SER A 113 23.25 10.48 -2.89
CA SER A 113 23.84 9.16 -3.12
C SER A 113 23.87 8.76 -4.60
N GLU A 114 23.15 9.51 -5.45
CA GLU A 114 23.05 9.26 -6.88
C GLU A 114 23.53 10.47 -7.70
N ASN A 115 23.92 10.19 -8.94
CA ASN A 115 24.21 11.28 -9.88
C ASN A 115 22.89 11.84 -10.44
N ILE A 116 22.42 12.95 -9.85
CA ILE A 116 21.11 13.56 -10.16
C ILE A 116 20.97 13.99 -11.63
N GLU A 117 22.08 14.22 -12.34
CA GLU A 117 22.05 14.58 -13.77
C GLU A 117 21.48 13.48 -14.67
N LYS A 118 21.40 12.26 -14.14
CA LYS A 118 20.83 11.10 -14.84
C LYS A 118 19.30 11.03 -14.75
N TYR A 119 18.69 11.81 -13.87
CA TYR A 119 17.25 11.71 -13.56
C TYR A 119 16.54 13.00 -13.88
N ASP A 120 15.41 12.89 -14.58
CA ASP A 120 14.56 14.05 -14.89
C ASP A 120 13.66 14.39 -13.69
N TYR A 121 13.21 13.38 -12.96
CA TYR A 121 12.31 13.52 -11.82
C TYR A 121 12.80 12.72 -10.62
N VAL A 122 12.46 13.23 -9.43
CA VAL A 122 12.56 12.54 -8.16
C VAL A 122 11.15 12.33 -7.61
N MET A 123 10.79 11.10 -7.31
CA MET A 123 9.57 10.75 -6.58
C MET A 123 9.95 10.39 -5.14
N THR A 124 9.28 11.00 -4.17
CA THR A 124 9.46 10.64 -2.76
C THR A 124 8.21 9.97 -2.23
N HIS A 125 8.37 8.91 -1.45
CA HIS A 125 7.26 8.23 -0.81
C HIS A 125 7.63 7.80 0.61
N ASP A 126 6.76 8.11 1.57
CA ASP A 126 7.00 7.71 2.97
C ASP A 126 6.93 6.18 3.08
N GLY A 127 8.01 5.53 3.54
CA GLY A 127 8.08 4.08 3.69
C GLY A 127 7.09 3.48 4.71
N VAL A 128 6.29 4.33 5.35
CA VAL A 128 5.22 3.96 6.27
C VAL A 128 3.82 4.29 5.72
N ARG A 129 3.67 4.31 4.39
CA ARG A 129 2.39 4.34 3.69
C ARG A 129 2.24 3.09 2.81
N PRO A 130 2.00 1.93 3.43
CA PRO A 130 2.02 0.64 2.73
C PRO A 130 0.86 0.44 1.75
N TYR A 131 -0.21 1.23 1.85
CA TYR A 131 -1.42 1.06 1.05
C TYR A 131 -1.45 1.88 -0.24
N ILE A 132 -0.27 2.29 -0.72
CA ILE A 132 -0.15 2.84 -2.08
C ILE A 132 -0.25 1.69 -3.09
N ASP A 133 -1.03 1.89 -4.14
CA ASP A 133 -1.17 0.93 -5.23
C ASP A 133 -0.39 1.35 -6.48
N LEU A 134 -0.19 0.41 -7.39
CA LEU A 134 0.56 0.62 -8.63
C LEU A 134 -0.10 1.67 -9.52
N ASP A 135 -1.43 1.64 -9.63
CA ASP A 135 -2.21 2.59 -10.44
C ASP A 135 -1.99 4.02 -9.95
N SER A 136 -1.92 4.23 -8.65
CA SER A 136 -1.60 5.54 -8.05
C SER A 136 -0.17 5.98 -8.39
N LEU A 137 0.82 5.08 -8.37
CA LEU A 137 2.18 5.41 -8.78
C LEU A 137 2.26 5.80 -10.25
N GLU A 138 1.58 5.06 -11.12
CA GLU A 138 1.51 5.36 -12.56
C GLU A 138 0.77 6.66 -12.84
N LYS A 139 -0.33 6.92 -12.14
CA LYS A 139 -1.13 8.13 -12.29
C LYS A 139 -0.35 9.40 -11.94
N ILE A 140 0.34 9.43 -10.80
CA ILE A 140 1.12 10.63 -10.43
C ILE A 140 2.30 10.85 -11.38
N TYR A 141 2.95 9.75 -11.82
CA TYR A 141 4.02 9.83 -12.79
C TYR A 141 3.53 10.37 -14.15
N ALA A 142 2.41 9.89 -14.65
CA ALA A 142 1.80 10.43 -15.86
C ALA A 142 1.41 11.91 -15.70
N SER A 143 0.88 12.29 -14.53
CA SER A 143 0.45 13.67 -14.27
C SER A 143 1.60 14.68 -14.35
N ILE A 144 2.79 14.37 -13.84
CA ILE A 144 3.94 15.30 -13.95
C ILE A 144 4.45 15.39 -15.39
N LEU A 145 4.42 14.29 -16.14
CA LEU A 145 4.85 14.28 -17.55
C LEU A 145 3.90 15.09 -18.46
N GLU A 146 2.64 15.21 -18.07
CA GLU A 146 1.58 15.90 -18.82
C GLU A 146 1.38 17.34 -18.39
N SER A 147 2.06 17.77 -17.33
CA SER A 147 1.90 19.11 -16.76
C SER A 147 3.13 19.99 -17.00
N ASP A 148 2.97 21.29 -16.74
CA ASP A 148 4.04 22.29 -16.72
C ASP A 148 4.44 22.64 -15.26
N TYR A 149 3.97 21.87 -14.27
CA TYR A 149 4.35 22.06 -12.87
C TYR A 149 5.71 21.43 -12.56
N ASP A 150 6.41 22.07 -11.64
CA ASP A 150 7.72 21.60 -11.16
C ASP A 150 7.59 20.50 -10.11
N CYS A 151 6.43 20.44 -9.45
CA CYS A 151 6.11 19.42 -8.45
C CYS A 151 4.61 19.08 -8.48
N ILE A 152 4.30 17.80 -8.34
CA ILE A 152 2.93 17.31 -8.10
C ILE A 152 2.94 16.38 -6.89
N PHE A 153 1.91 16.49 -6.05
CA PHE A 153 1.72 15.62 -4.90
C PHE A 153 0.28 15.10 -4.82
N TYR A 154 0.08 14.03 -4.05
CA TYR A 154 -1.25 13.58 -3.68
C TYR A 154 -1.79 14.37 -2.50
N GLY A 155 -3.02 14.84 -2.62
CA GLY A 155 -3.72 15.56 -1.56
C GLY A 155 -5.17 15.12 -1.41
N ILE A 156 -5.68 15.12 -0.18
CA ILE A 156 -7.08 14.81 0.12
C ILE A 156 -7.70 15.97 0.90
N LYS A 157 -8.99 16.20 0.66
CA LYS A 157 -9.74 17.18 1.45
C LYS A 157 -10.01 16.65 2.84
N PRO A 158 -9.89 17.50 3.91
CA PRO A 158 -10.26 17.12 5.26
C PRO A 158 -11.75 16.77 5.33
N LYS A 159 -12.09 15.69 6.04
CA LYS A 159 -13.48 15.32 6.32
C LYS A 159 -14.04 16.07 7.51
N ASP A 160 -13.22 16.26 8.54
CA ASP A 160 -13.60 16.88 9.80
C ASP A 160 -13.49 18.41 9.74
N SER A 161 -14.14 19.07 10.70
CA SER A 161 -14.01 20.51 10.90
C SER A 161 -12.61 20.86 11.37
N ILE A 162 -12.00 21.87 10.74
CA ILE A 162 -10.67 22.36 11.10
C ILE A 162 -10.80 23.54 12.06
N LYS A 163 -9.97 23.52 13.11
CA LYS A 163 -9.81 24.63 14.03
C LYS A 163 -8.34 24.99 14.16
N ARG A 164 -8.05 26.29 14.07
CA ARG A 164 -6.72 26.83 14.41
C ARG A 164 -6.61 27.05 15.90
N LEU A 165 -5.53 26.56 16.50
CA LEU A 165 -5.19 26.84 17.90
C LEU A 165 -4.42 28.17 17.98
N GLU A 166 -4.96 29.16 18.69
CA GLU A 166 -4.31 30.45 18.94
C GLU A 166 -4.33 30.74 20.44
N ARG A 167 -3.17 30.67 21.09
CA ARG A 167 -2.93 31.06 22.49
C ARG A 167 -4.07 30.70 23.49
N GLY A 168 -4.51 29.41 23.43
CA GLY A 168 -5.53 28.87 24.34
C GLY A 168 -6.99 29.05 23.85
N SER A 169 -7.20 29.58 22.64
CA SER A 169 -8.51 29.62 21.97
C SER A 169 -8.50 28.81 20.68
N CYS A 170 -9.69 28.37 20.25
CA CYS A 170 -9.86 27.65 18.97
C CYS A 170 -10.74 28.51 18.05
N LYS A 171 -10.24 28.80 16.85
CA LYS A 171 -11.01 29.43 15.77
C LYS A 171 -11.35 28.43 14.68
N VAL A 172 -12.59 28.48 14.19
CA VAL A 172 -13.01 27.65 13.04
C VAL A 172 -12.32 28.16 11.78
N GLU A 173 -11.78 27.23 10.98
CA GLU A 173 -11.25 27.47 9.65
C GLU A 173 -12.19 26.85 8.62
N GLU A 174 -12.28 27.45 7.45
CA GLU A 174 -13.03 26.91 6.32
C GLU A 174 -12.26 25.73 5.71
N ARG A 175 -12.71 24.50 6.00
CA ARG A 175 -12.01 23.27 5.64
C ARG A 175 -11.75 23.12 4.13
N ASP A 176 -12.59 23.75 3.28
CA ASP A 176 -12.46 23.64 1.84
C ASP A 176 -11.19 24.36 1.29
N ASN A 177 -10.57 25.21 2.11
CA ASN A 177 -9.31 25.89 1.82
C ASN A 177 -8.08 25.05 2.22
N PHE A 178 -8.26 23.82 2.71
CA PHE A 178 -7.17 22.97 3.19
C PHE A 178 -7.07 21.68 2.39
N ILE A 179 -5.83 21.24 2.19
CA ILE A 179 -5.49 19.94 1.62
C ILE A 179 -4.56 19.22 2.59
N LEU A 180 -4.90 17.97 2.91
CA LEU A 180 -4.02 17.09 3.67
C LEU A 180 -3.05 16.43 2.68
N VAL A 181 -1.78 16.77 2.82
CA VAL A 181 -0.73 16.33 1.89
C VAL A 181 -0.39 14.87 2.12
N GLN A 182 -0.33 14.11 1.06
CA GLN A 182 0.12 12.72 1.05
C GLN A 182 1.39 12.57 0.21
N THR A 183 1.99 11.40 0.26
CA THR A 183 3.00 10.92 -0.68
C THR A 183 2.42 9.75 -1.49
N PRO A 184 2.86 9.51 -2.76
CA PRO A 184 4.05 10.09 -3.40
C PRO A 184 3.94 11.58 -3.70
N GLN A 185 5.11 12.23 -3.73
CA GLN A 185 5.32 13.55 -4.28
C GLN A 185 6.37 13.43 -5.38
N ILE A 186 6.18 14.05 -6.53
CA ILE A 186 7.10 13.96 -7.66
C ILE A 186 7.50 15.36 -8.11
N CYS A 187 8.80 15.61 -8.23
CA CYS A 187 9.37 16.91 -8.54
C CYS A 187 10.44 16.79 -9.62
N GLU A 188 10.67 17.90 -10.36
CA GLU A 188 11.85 18.01 -11.21
C GLU A 188 13.13 17.86 -10.37
N SER A 189 14.02 16.96 -10.79
CA SER A 189 15.12 16.47 -9.97
C SER A 189 16.08 17.56 -9.50
N LYS A 190 16.54 18.43 -10.43
CA LYS A 190 17.49 19.48 -10.13
C LYS A 190 16.90 20.59 -9.27
N LYS A 191 15.62 20.92 -9.51
CA LYS A 191 14.92 21.93 -8.74
C LYS A 191 14.71 21.47 -7.30
N LEU A 192 14.29 20.23 -7.09
CA LEU A 192 14.12 19.68 -5.75
C LEU A 192 15.45 19.64 -5.00
N LYS A 193 16.52 19.13 -5.62
CA LYS A 193 17.84 19.13 -5.02
C LYS A 193 18.27 20.54 -4.58
N ASN A 194 18.17 21.51 -5.48
CA ASN A 194 18.50 22.91 -5.20
C ASN A 194 17.66 23.49 -4.06
N ALA A 195 16.35 23.27 -4.07
CA ALA A 195 15.45 23.73 -3.03
C ALA A 195 15.86 23.19 -1.64
N LEU A 196 16.10 21.88 -1.53
CA LEU A 196 16.51 21.25 -0.29
C LEU A 196 17.88 21.73 0.18
N GLU A 197 18.86 21.91 -0.72
CA GLU A 197 20.20 22.40 -0.38
C GLU A 197 20.16 23.84 0.13
N VAL A 198 19.43 24.73 -0.54
CA VAL A 198 19.30 26.13 -0.13
C VAL A 198 18.59 26.25 1.22
N LEU A 199 17.48 25.52 1.41
CA LEU A 199 16.74 25.59 2.67
C LEU A 199 17.54 25.01 3.84
N THR A 200 18.17 23.85 3.65
CA THR A 200 19.01 23.21 4.67
C THR A 200 20.20 24.09 5.07
N SER A 201 20.83 24.79 4.11
CA SER A 201 21.92 25.73 4.40
C SER A 201 21.48 26.91 5.29
N LYS A 202 20.20 27.24 5.27
CA LYS A 202 19.57 28.26 6.12
C LYS A 202 18.97 27.70 7.42
N ASN A 203 19.21 26.41 7.73
CA ASN A 203 18.57 25.69 8.85
C ASN A 203 17.04 25.66 8.77
N ILE A 204 16.48 25.68 7.56
CA ILE A 204 15.04 25.51 7.31
C ILE A 204 14.83 24.08 6.84
N TYR A 205 14.00 23.34 7.57
CA TYR A 205 13.72 21.93 7.31
C TYR A 205 12.26 21.78 6.88
N PRO A 206 11.95 21.78 5.58
CA PRO A 206 10.58 21.60 5.08
C PRO A 206 10.02 20.25 5.51
N THR A 207 8.71 20.20 5.72
CA THR A 207 7.99 18.99 6.16
C THR A 207 7.89 17.93 5.07
N ASP A 208 7.88 18.39 3.81
CA ASP A 208 7.77 17.58 2.60
C ASP A 208 8.37 18.30 1.38
N GLU A 209 8.37 17.62 0.22
CA GLU A 209 8.99 18.13 -1.00
C GLU A 209 8.17 19.26 -1.63
N SER A 210 6.83 19.18 -1.55
CA SER A 210 5.97 20.25 -2.07
C SER A 210 6.24 21.57 -1.34
N SER A 211 6.37 21.54 -0.01
CA SER A 211 6.71 22.73 0.78
C SER A 211 8.13 23.25 0.49
N ALA A 212 9.08 22.35 0.20
CA ALA A 212 10.42 22.77 -0.24
C ALA A 212 10.38 23.52 -1.57
N MET A 213 9.61 23.00 -2.52
CA MET A 213 9.44 23.61 -3.85
C MET A 213 8.72 24.96 -3.76
N GLU A 214 7.64 25.04 -3.00
CA GLU A 214 6.89 26.29 -2.77
C GLU A 214 7.75 27.38 -2.12
N ASN A 215 8.49 27.04 -1.05
CA ASN A 215 9.41 27.96 -0.38
C ASN A 215 10.55 28.45 -1.28
N SER A 216 10.83 27.74 -2.35
CA SER A 216 11.85 28.08 -3.34
C SER A 216 11.28 28.76 -4.60
N GLY A 217 9.98 29.05 -4.62
CA GLY A 217 9.29 29.76 -5.70
C GLY A 217 9.00 28.92 -6.94
N TYR A 218 9.05 27.60 -6.84
CA TYR A 218 8.70 26.69 -7.93
C TYR A 218 7.18 26.44 -8.00
N SER A 219 6.70 26.05 -9.17
CA SER A 219 5.29 25.77 -9.41
C SER A 219 4.90 24.40 -8.84
N VAL A 220 3.86 24.38 -8.01
CA VAL A 220 3.38 23.17 -7.33
C VAL A 220 1.90 22.99 -7.58
N ASN A 221 1.45 21.78 -7.81
CA ASN A 221 0.05 21.42 -7.88
C ASN A 221 -0.21 20.07 -7.20
N PHE A 222 -1.46 19.74 -7.00
CA PHE A 222 -1.86 18.45 -6.43
C PHE A 222 -2.86 17.73 -7.32
N ILE A 223 -2.92 16.42 -7.17
CA ILE A 223 -3.97 15.56 -7.68
C ILE A 223 -4.68 14.87 -6.52
N GLU A 224 -5.93 14.47 -6.73
CA GLU A 224 -6.72 13.84 -5.69
C GLU A 224 -6.14 12.48 -5.32
N GLY A 225 -5.81 12.34 -4.02
CA GLY A 225 -5.28 11.13 -3.41
C GLY A 225 -6.36 10.20 -2.90
N SER A 226 -5.94 9.11 -2.27
CA SER A 226 -6.82 8.09 -1.69
C SER A 226 -6.86 8.18 -0.17
N GLN A 227 -8.05 8.05 0.42
CA GLN A 227 -8.21 7.89 1.87
C GLN A 227 -7.56 6.59 2.39
N LYS A 228 -7.38 5.60 1.51
CA LYS A 228 -6.69 4.34 1.86
C LYS A 228 -5.18 4.52 2.01
N ASN A 229 -4.58 5.54 1.38
CA ASN A 229 -3.13 5.81 1.44
C ASN A 229 -2.77 6.50 2.76
N ILE A 230 -3.12 5.87 3.88
CA ILE A 230 -2.83 6.37 5.22
C ILE A 230 -1.34 6.27 5.55
N LYS A 231 -0.89 7.13 6.45
CA LYS A 231 0.45 7.07 7.04
C LYS A 231 0.38 6.35 8.37
N ILE A 232 0.96 5.17 8.47
CA ILE A 232 1.07 4.43 9.74
C ILE A 232 1.82 5.31 10.74
N THR A 233 1.11 5.73 11.77
CA THR A 233 1.60 6.66 12.79
C THR A 233 1.38 6.13 14.19
N PHE A 234 0.24 5.48 14.41
CA PHE A 234 -0.16 4.83 15.64
C PHE A 234 -0.32 3.31 15.41
N GLN A 235 -0.39 2.54 16.48
CA GLN A 235 -0.55 1.09 16.39
C GLN A 235 -1.92 0.70 15.81
N GLU A 236 -2.94 1.51 16.08
CA GLU A 236 -4.30 1.33 15.56
C GLU A 236 -4.37 1.46 14.03
N ASP A 237 -3.41 2.16 13.41
CA ASP A 237 -3.35 2.29 11.94
C ASP A 237 -2.97 0.96 11.23
N LEU A 238 -2.48 -0.04 11.98
CA LEU A 238 -2.15 -1.38 11.46
C LEU A 238 -3.37 -2.30 11.37
N VAL A 239 -4.46 -1.94 12.02
CA VAL A 239 -5.66 -2.78 12.05
C VAL A 239 -6.37 -2.64 10.70
N LYS A 240 -6.08 -3.58 9.81
CA LYS A 240 -6.94 -3.89 8.68
C LYS A 240 -7.93 -4.93 9.20
N GLU A 241 -9.15 -4.53 9.48
CA GLU A 241 -10.24 -5.48 9.54
C GLU A 241 -10.51 -5.94 8.11
N ASP A 242 -9.83 -6.97 7.67
CA ASP A 242 -10.19 -7.68 6.45
C ASP A 242 -11.45 -8.48 6.79
N ILE A 243 -12.61 -7.90 6.48
CA ILE A 243 -13.88 -8.61 6.57
C ILE A 243 -13.95 -9.52 5.34
N LEU A 244 -13.80 -10.81 5.56
CA LEU A 244 -14.03 -11.83 4.56
C LEU A 244 -15.50 -12.25 4.62
N ILE A 245 -16.13 -12.41 3.47
CA ILE A 245 -17.51 -12.85 3.36
C ILE A 245 -17.56 -14.08 2.47
N GLY A 246 -18.07 -15.17 3.00
CA GLY A 246 -18.30 -16.41 2.25
C GLY A 246 -19.73 -16.91 2.44
N ASN A 247 -20.20 -17.69 1.48
CA ASN A 247 -21.49 -18.38 1.53
C ASN A 247 -21.23 -19.88 1.33
N GLY A 248 -21.82 -20.72 2.18
CA GLY A 248 -21.77 -22.16 2.05
C GLY A 248 -23.19 -22.73 1.92
N PHE A 249 -23.29 -23.78 1.15
CA PHE A 249 -24.54 -24.53 0.96
C PHE A 249 -24.20 -25.99 0.78
N ASP A 250 -24.87 -26.87 1.56
CA ASP A 250 -24.72 -28.31 1.45
C ASP A 250 -26.08 -29.02 1.42
N LEU A 251 -26.14 -30.14 0.70
CA LEU A 251 -27.35 -30.92 0.50
C LEU A 251 -27.03 -32.40 0.47
N HIS A 252 -27.60 -33.15 1.40
CA HIS A 252 -27.49 -34.60 1.44
C HIS A 252 -28.87 -35.29 1.34
N ARG A 253 -28.87 -36.52 0.86
CA ARG A 253 -30.08 -37.37 0.83
C ARG A 253 -30.26 -38.10 2.16
N PHE A 254 -31.50 -38.36 2.52
CA PHE A 254 -31.79 -39.30 3.60
C PHE A 254 -31.58 -40.74 3.13
N CYS A 255 -31.09 -41.57 4.02
CA CYS A 255 -30.97 -43.03 3.86
C CYS A 255 -31.58 -43.77 5.05
N GLU A 256 -31.57 -45.09 5.02
CA GLU A 256 -31.93 -45.89 6.18
C GLU A 256 -30.99 -45.62 7.35
N GLY A 257 -31.56 -45.38 8.53
CA GLY A 257 -30.78 -45.06 9.71
C GLY A 257 -31.67 -44.76 10.92
N ASN A 258 -31.05 -44.36 12.01
CA ASN A 258 -31.75 -44.03 13.26
C ASN A 258 -31.20 -42.80 13.96
N SER A 259 -30.30 -42.08 13.30
CA SER A 259 -29.68 -40.87 13.85
C SER A 259 -29.07 -40.03 12.73
N ILE A 260 -28.93 -38.74 12.98
CA ILE A 260 -28.24 -37.74 12.14
C ILE A 260 -27.24 -36.96 12.99
N VAL A 261 -26.22 -36.35 12.34
CA VAL A 261 -25.28 -35.46 13.00
C VAL A 261 -25.51 -34.05 12.47
N PHE A 262 -25.64 -33.06 13.38
CA PHE A 262 -25.76 -31.66 13.04
C PHE A 262 -24.90 -30.81 13.99
N GLY A 263 -23.97 -30.04 13.43
CA GLY A 263 -23.06 -29.21 14.21
C GLY A 263 -22.18 -30.02 15.17
N GLY A 264 -21.75 -31.22 14.78
CA GLY A 264 -21.00 -32.15 15.60
C GLY A 264 -21.77 -32.85 16.69
N VAL A 265 -23.10 -32.70 16.74
CA VAL A 265 -23.96 -33.34 17.73
C VAL A 265 -24.84 -34.41 17.09
N LYS A 266 -24.86 -35.60 17.66
CA LYS A 266 -25.67 -36.72 17.19
C LYS A 266 -27.09 -36.67 17.79
N PHE A 267 -28.08 -36.68 16.90
CA PHE A 267 -29.52 -36.69 17.28
C PHE A 267 -30.19 -37.99 16.86
N PRO A 268 -31.04 -38.58 17.69
CA PRO A 268 -31.97 -39.66 17.26
C PRO A 268 -32.92 -39.13 16.19
N PHE A 269 -33.02 -39.82 15.05
CA PHE A 269 -33.93 -39.47 13.94
C PHE A 269 -34.29 -40.72 13.20
N GLU A 270 -35.42 -40.72 12.50
CA GLU A 270 -35.98 -41.91 11.82
C GLU A 270 -35.23 -42.28 10.52
N PHE A 271 -34.31 -41.43 10.07
CA PHE A 271 -33.45 -41.64 8.90
C PHE A 271 -32.00 -41.38 9.27
N GLY A 272 -31.07 -41.85 8.43
CA GLY A 272 -29.68 -41.43 8.37
C GLY A 272 -29.47 -40.44 7.23
N ILE A 273 -28.25 -39.98 7.08
CA ILE A 273 -27.81 -39.13 5.97
C ILE A 273 -26.84 -39.93 5.10
N GLU A 274 -27.05 -39.92 3.77
CA GLU A 274 -26.13 -40.53 2.78
C GLU A 274 -24.95 -39.61 2.58
N ALA A 275 -23.79 -39.99 3.11
CA ALA A 275 -22.54 -39.24 3.02
C ALA A 275 -21.36 -40.19 3.10
N ILE A 276 -20.18 -39.73 2.65
CA ILE A 276 -18.89 -40.42 2.81
C ILE A 276 -18.32 -40.16 4.20
N SER A 277 -18.51 -38.94 4.72
CA SER A 277 -18.15 -38.48 6.06
C SER A 277 -19.30 -38.82 7.07
N ASP A 278 -19.33 -38.15 8.21
CA ASP A 278 -20.41 -38.21 9.18
C ASP A 278 -21.73 -37.55 8.71
N GLY A 279 -21.75 -36.89 7.53
CA GLY A 279 -22.89 -36.26 6.92
C GLY A 279 -23.43 -35.03 7.63
N ASP A 280 -22.57 -34.30 8.34
CA ASP A 280 -22.94 -33.06 9.05
C ASP A 280 -23.10 -31.88 8.07
N VAL A 281 -24.29 -31.72 7.49
CA VAL A 281 -24.56 -30.64 6.52
C VAL A 281 -24.36 -29.23 7.07
N ILE A 282 -24.40 -29.04 8.39
CA ILE A 282 -24.16 -27.74 9.02
C ILE A 282 -22.67 -27.43 8.96
N LEU A 283 -21.79 -28.35 9.37
CA LEU A 283 -20.37 -28.17 9.34
C LEU A 283 -19.83 -28.14 7.90
N HIS A 284 -20.42 -28.92 6.97
CA HIS A 284 -20.04 -28.85 5.55
C HIS A 284 -20.36 -27.47 4.96
N SER A 285 -21.59 -26.95 5.17
CA SER A 285 -21.94 -25.59 4.71
C SER A 285 -21.04 -24.52 5.34
N LEU A 286 -20.67 -24.70 6.62
CA LEU A 286 -19.73 -23.79 7.29
C LEU A 286 -18.34 -23.86 6.66
N ALA A 287 -17.83 -25.07 6.38
CA ALA A 287 -16.56 -25.29 5.70
C ALA A 287 -16.53 -24.59 4.33
N ASP A 288 -17.54 -24.80 3.50
CA ASP A 288 -17.68 -24.15 2.19
C ASP A 288 -17.73 -22.62 2.32
N SER A 289 -18.39 -22.09 3.35
CA SER A 289 -18.41 -20.64 3.56
C SER A 289 -17.03 -20.09 3.94
N ILE A 290 -16.25 -20.81 4.75
CA ILE A 290 -14.88 -20.41 5.13
C ILE A 290 -13.96 -20.50 3.91
N LEU A 291 -13.94 -21.64 3.21
CA LEU A 291 -13.12 -21.85 2.01
C LEU A 291 -13.44 -20.82 0.91
N GLY A 292 -14.72 -20.55 0.69
CA GLY A 292 -15.17 -19.52 -0.27
C GLY A 292 -14.74 -18.11 0.14
N ALA A 293 -14.79 -17.77 1.43
CA ALA A 293 -14.30 -16.49 1.94
C ALA A 293 -12.78 -16.30 1.75
N LEU A 294 -12.01 -17.39 1.90
CA LEU A 294 -10.56 -17.44 1.70
C LEU A 294 -10.16 -17.58 0.23
N SER A 295 -11.12 -17.86 -0.68
CA SER A 295 -10.85 -18.18 -2.10
C SER A 295 -10.05 -19.48 -2.30
N GLU A 296 -10.17 -20.43 -1.38
CA GLU A 296 -9.49 -21.74 -1.38
C GLU A 296 -10.35 -22.88 -2.02
N GLY A 297 -11.43 -22.53 -2.73
CA GLY A 297 -12.31 -23.48 -3.40
C GLY A 297 -13.47 -23.94 -2.52
N ASP A 298 -13.72 -25.26 -2.46
CA ASP A 298 -14.81 -25.90 -1.73
C ASP A 298 -14.33 -27.15 -0.98
N ILE A 299 -15.23 -27.74 -0.16
CA ILE A 299 -14.94 -28.95 0.61
C ILE A 299 -14.55 -30.12 -0.29
N GLY A 300 -15.15 -30.25 -1.48
CA GLY A 300 -14.84 -31.32 -2.44
C GLY A 300 -13.44 -31.21 -3.03
N THR A 301 -12.88 -29.99 -3.10
CA THR A 301 -11.49 -29.76 -3.52
C THR A 301 -10.50 -30.17 -2.44
N SER A 302 -10.78 -29.88 -1.17
CA SER A 302 -9.91 -30.18 -0.03
C SER A 302 -10.05 -31.62 0.48
N PHE A 303 -11.26 -32.20 0.36
CA PHE A 303 -11.60 -33.55 0.82
C PHE A 303 -12.34 -34.30 -0.29
N PRO A 304 -11.64 -34.77 -1.35
CA PRO A 304 -12.23 -35.48 -2.47
C PRO A 304 -12.97 -36.75 -2.03
N GLU A 305 -14.10 -37.06 -2.67
CA GLU A 305 -14.93 -38.22 -2.37
C GLU A 305 -14.21 -39.57 -2.60
N ASP A 306 -13.24 -39.59 -3.51
CA ASP A 306 -12.44 -40.76 -3.86
C ASP A 306 -11.18 -40.94 -2.96
N ASP A 307 -10.92 -40.01 -2.04
CA ASP A 307 -9.82 -40.17 -1.05
C ASP A 307 -10.28 -41.10 0.08
N PRO A 308 -9.56 -42.22 0.32
CA PRO A 308 -9.84 -43.12 1.45
C PRO A 308 -9.85 -42.46 2.82
N ASN A 309 -9.12 -41.35 2.99
CA ASN A 309 -9.06 -40.58 4.24
C ASN A 309 -10.31 -39.73 4.48
N SER A 310 -11.13 -39.48 3.47
CA SER A 310 -12.41 -38.78 3.60
C SER A 310 -13.53 -39.66 4.14
N LYS A 311 -13.30 -41.00 4.19
CA LYS A 311 -14.30 -41.97 4.63
C LYS A 311 -14.48 -41.92 6.13
N ASP A 312 -15.74 -41.81 6.57
CA ASP A 312 -16.15 -41.72 7.99
C ASP A 312 -15.48 -40.56 8.76
N LEU A 313 -14.99 -39.55 8.04
CA LEU A 313 -14.31 -38.37 8.61
C LEU A 313 -15.31 -37.57 9.48
N ASP A 314 -14.86 -37.19 10.65
CA ASP A 314 -15.59 -36.26 11.54
C ASP A 314 -15.52 -34.85 10.97
N SER A 315 -16.66 -34.24 10.66
CA SER A 315 -16.71 -32.90 10.05
C SER A 315 -16.10 -31.79 10.90
N ARG A 316 -15.83 -32.03 12.20
CA ARG A 316 -15.06 -31.11 13.05
C ARG A 316 -13.60 -31.04 12.63
N GLU A 317 -13.02 -32.12 12.09
CA GLU A 317 -11.66 -32.12 11.54
C GLU A 317 -11.60 -31.31 10.25
N ILE A 318 -12.68 -31.35 9.43
CA ILE A 318 -12.81 -30.49 8.24
C ILE A 318 -12.77 -29.02 8.64
N ILE A 319 -13.56 -28.63 9.66
CA ILE A 319 -13.58 -27.25 10.16
C ILE A 319 -12.20 -26.84 10.71
N THR A 320 -11.55 -27.74 11.46
CA THR A 320 -10.19 -27.46 11.95
C THR A 320 -9.23 -27.16 10.80
N HIS A 321 -9.24 -27.98 9.74
CA HIS A 321 -8.44 -27.73 8.55
C HIS A 321 -8.74 -26.36 7.92
N CYS A 322 -10.02 -26.00 7.77
CA CYS A 322 -10.42 -24.71 7.21
C CYS A 322 -10.00 -23.51 8.07
N LEU A 323 -9.84 -23.67 9.39
CA LEU A 323 -9.39 -22.62 10.31
C LEU A 323 -7.86 -22.49 10.36
N ASP A 324 -7.13 -23.48 9.88
CA ASP A 324 -5.67 -23.49 9.82
C ASP A 324 -5.12 -22.90 8.50
N LEU A 325 -6.00 -22.60 7.52
CA LEU A 325 -5.68 -21.93 6.26
C LEU A 325 -5.60 -20.40 6.45
#